data_04d9cd3105c33d01894c61c8c3e289bf
#
_entry.id   04d9cd3105c33d01894c61c8c3e289bf
#
_cell.length_a   1.000
_cell.length_b   1.000
_cell.length_c   1.000
_cell.angle_alpha   90.00
_cell.angle_beta   90.00
_cell.angle_gamma   90.00
#
_symmetry.space_group_name_H-M   'P 1'
#
loop_
_entity.id
_entity.type
_entity.pdbx_description
1 polymer ?
#
loop_
_entity_poly.entity_id
_entity_poly.type
_entity_poly.pdbx_seq_one_letter_code
_entity_poly.pdbx_strand_id
1 'polypeptide(L)'
;MDINEISSHFSNFSLTKPYLRKQIEQLEKDKEKNPLNSESIKKIFKEKFSFTNFKSSNPNYLKFYYYNSESINDYSWGSSWRSIQIILSYLLSIKNSLNKYDISFKTLFLKYGERTKLINLFKKDNKIQNNNIPNYLNKPFCPFETIDGFADPFISKLILLDFNFSGELLLINDYPKNSYAPKEVFNLIINFEEFVNLLEIHFNDENSTPVIINDGIVSLVITGICVDDNFVYFIIFDPNVKINENCENGIYYIKL
;
A
#
# COMPACT_ATOMS: atom_id res chain seq x y z
N MET A 1 30.85 -14.24 -1.54
CA MET A 1 29.93 -14.58 -0.45
C MET A 1 28.73 -15.26 -1.08
N ASP A 2 28.53 -16.51 -0.75
CA ASP A 2 27.51 -17.34 -1.39
C ASP A 2 26.12 -16.95 -0.84
N ILE A 3 25.14 -16.78 -1.73
CA ILE A 3 23.77 -16.39 -1.38
C ILE A 3 23.15 -17.36 -0.36
N ASN A 4 23.58 -18.63 -0.40
CA ASN A 4 23.14 -19.67 0.52
C ASN A 4 23.73 -19.50 1.94
N GLU A 5 24.91 -18.93 2.10
CA GLU A 5 25.49 -18.59 3.41
C GLU A 5 24.76 -17.43 4.08
N ILE A 6 24.34 -16.45 3.29
CA ILE A 6 23.54 -15.31 3.78
C ILE A 6 22.17 -15.79 4.27
N SER A 7 21.50 -16.66 3.50
CA SER A 7 20.20 -17.24 3.87
C SER A 7 20.26 -18.09 5.16
N SER A 8 21.33 -18.83 5.38
CA SER A 8 21.49 -19.65 6.60
C SER A 8 21.76 -18.82 7.86
N HIS A 9 22.38 -17.65 7.73
CA HIS A 9 22.61 -16.74 8.85
C HIS A 9 21.31 -16.07 9.35
N PHE A 10 20.34 -15.85 8.47
CA PHE A 10 19.07 -15.20 8.85
C PHE A 10 18.02 -16.12 9.45
N SER A 11 18.13 -17.44 9.26
CA SER A 11 17.18 -18.41 9.81
C SER A 11 17.21 -18.53 11.34
N ASN A 12 18.25 -18.00 12.00
CA ASN A 12 18.45 -18.07 13.46
C ASN A 12 18.45 -16.72 14.18
N PHE A 13 18.29 -15.59 13.46
CA PHE A 13 18.23 -14.28 14.11
C PHE A 13 16.76 -13.83 14.27
N SER A 14 16.31 -13.76 15.50
CA SER A 14 15.25 -12.85 15.89
C SER A 14 15.71 -11.43 15.53
N LEU A 15 15.24 -10.87 14.42
CA LEU A 15 15.53 -9.49 14.05
C LEU A 15 14.89 -8.59 15.12
N THR A 16 15.71 -8.13 16.01
CA THR A 16 15.30 -7.25 17.10
C THR A 16 15.02 -5.84 16.58
N LYS A 17 14.16 -5.05 17.27
CA LYS A 17 13.98 -3.63 16.96
C LYS A 17 15.28 -2.84 16.70
N PRO A 18 16.42 -3.10 17.39
CA PRO A 18 17.71 -2.49 17.08
C PRO A 18 18.21 -2.74 15.64
N TYR A 19 17.99 -3.93 15.10
CA TYR A 19 18.39 -4.23 13.71
C TYR A 19 17.57 -3.42 12.69
N LEU A 20 16.25 -3.39 12.85
CA LEU A 20 15.38 -2.58 11.97
C LEU A 20 15.68 -1.08 12.08
N ARG A 21 15.99 -0.57 13.28
CA ARG A 21 16.43 0.81 13.47
C ARG A 21 17.70 1.11 12.69
N LYS A 22 18.70 0.23 12.77
CA LYS A 22 19.96 0.38 12.03
C LYS A 22 19.73 0.36 10.51
N GLN A 23 18.82 -0.46 10.03
CA GLN A 23 18.44 -0.46 8.61
C GLN A 23 17.79 0.88 8.20
N ILE A 24 16.86 1.39 8.99
CA ILE A 24 16.23 2.69 8.73
C ILE A 24 17.25 3.83 8.72
N GLU A 25 18.18 3.85 9.66
CA GLU A 25 19.24 4.85 9.72
C GLU A 25 20.12 4.84 8.46
N GLN A 26 20.34 3.66 7.87
CA GLN A 26 21.06 3.53 6.59
C GLN A 26 20.24 4.01 5.38
N LEU A 27 18.92 4.05 5.50
CA LEU A 27 18.01 4.48 4.45
C LEU A 27 17.70 5.98 4.50
N GLU A 28 17.94 6.62 5.64
CA GLU A 28 17.74 8.07 5.80
C GLU A 28 18.69 8.86 4.89
N LYS A 29 18.17 9.88 4.21
CA LYS A 29 18.92 10.78 3.33
C LYS A 29 18.73 12.24 3.74
N ASP A 30 19.74 13.04 3.47
CA ASP A 30 19.82 14.45 3.89
C ASP A 30 18.79 15.40 3.25
N LYS A 31 18.05 14.97 2.23
CA LYS A 31 17.05 15.79 1.54
C LYS A 31 15.64 15.33 1.86
N GLU A 32 15.00 16.07 2.72
CA GLU A 32 13.59 15.87 3.04
C GLU A 32 12.71 16.18 1.83
N LYS A 33 11.90 15.20 1.44
CA LYS A 33 10.81 15.37 0.48
C LYS A 33 9.50 15.11 1.21
N ASN A 34 8.69 16.14 1.31
CA ASN A 34 7.38 16.02 1.95
C ASN A 34 6.37 15.34 0.99
N PRO A 35 5.44 14.54 1.51
CA PRO A 35 4.33 14.05 0.71
C PRO A 35 3.49 15.21 0.18
N LEU A 36 2.86 15.06 -0.99
CA LEU A 36 1.92 16.05 -1.50
C LEU A 36 0.70 16.12 -0.59
N ASN A 37 0.33 17.33 -0.22
CA ASN A 37 -0.84 17.60 0.58
C ASN A 37 -2.12 17.69 -0.27
N SER A 38 -3.27 17.77 0.39
CA SER A 38 -4.58 17.85 -0.26
C SER A 38 -4.73 19.05 -1.20
N GLU A 39 -4.14 20.19 -0.89
CA GLU A 39 -4.23 21.39 -1.74
C GLU A 39 -3.50 21.19 -3.08
N SER A 40 -2.30 20.62 -3.05
CA SER A 40 -1.57 20.24 -4.26
C SER A 40 -2.33 19.21 -5.08
N ILE A 41 -2.93 18.21 -4.43
CA ILE A 41 -3.72 17.16 -5.10
C ILE A 41 -4.96 17.76 -5.77
N LYS A 42 -5.70 18.65 -5.10
CA LYS A 42 -6.85 19.36 -5.69
C LYS A 42 -6.47 20.14 -6.94
N LYS A 43 -5.33 20.84 -6.89
CA LYS A 43 -4.83 21.57 -8.06
C LYS A 43 -4.56 20.61 -9.21
N ILE A 44 -3.86 19.51 -8.96
CA ILE A 44 -3.58 18.48 -9.98
C ILE A 44 -4.87 17.88 -10.54
N PHE A 45 -5.85 17.57 -9.69
CA PHE A 45 -7.15 17.05 -10.13
C PHE A 45 -7.86 18.04 -11.06
N LYS A 46 -7.88 19.32 -10.70
CA LYS A 46 -8.49 20.36 -11.52
C LYS A 46 -7.79 20.54 -12.87
N GLU A 47 -6.47 20.42 -12.90
CA GLU A 47 -5.68 20.65 -14.12
C GLU A 47 -5.63 19.43 -15.04
N LYS A 48 -5.53 18.23 -14.49
CA LYS A 48 -5.35 16.99 -15.27
C LYS A 48 -6.64 16.22 -15.55
N PHE A 49 -7.65 16.34 -14.68
CA PHE A 49 -8.85 15.50 -14.72
C PHE A 49 -10.12 16.33 -14.87
N SER A 50 -10.39 16.75 -16.09
CA SER A 50 -11.58 17.55 -16.45
C SER A 50 -12.77 16.69 -16.92
N PHE A 51 -12.82 15.41 -16.51
CA PHE A 51 -13.88 14.50 -16.92
C PHE A 51 -15.22 14.88 -16.27
N THR A 52 -16.30 14.86 -17.04
CA THR A 52 -17.63 15.28 -16.58
C THR A 52 -18.29 14.29 -15.61
N ASN A 53 -17.96 12.99 -15.72
CA ASN A 53 -18.55 11.91 -14.91
C ASN A 53 -17.53 11.27 -13.97
N PHE A 54 -16.63 12.07 -13.45
CA PHE A 54 -15.56 11.58 -12.60
C PHE A 54 -16.03 11.36 -11.16
N LYS A 55 -15.81 10.16 -10.65
CA LYS A 55 -16.08 9.74 -9.28
C LYS A 55 -14.77 9.46 -8.57
N SER A 56 -14.57 9.99 -7.37
CA SER A 56 -13.32 9.81 -6.64
C SER A 56 -13.45 9.88 -5.14
N SER A 57 -12.44 9.36 -4.46
CA SER A 57 -12.18 9.69 -3.06
C SER A 57 -12.09 11.21 -2.89
N ASN A 58 -12.55 11.71 -1.75
CA ASN A 58 -12.57 13.14 -1.48
C ASN A 58 -11.12 13.70 -1.42
N PRO A 59 -10.74 14.59 -2.35
CA PRO A 59 -9.37 15.11 -2.43
C PRO A 59 -8.98 15.96 -1.21
N ASN A 60 -9.93 16.41 -0.39
CA ASN A 60 -9.64 17.13 0.85
C ASN A 60 -8.89 16.28 1.88
N TYR A 61 -9.02 14.96 1.81
CA TYR A 61 -8.43 14.01 2.75
C TYR A 61 -7.26 13.24 2.16
N LEU A 62 -6.99 13.39 0.85
CA LEU A 62 -5.91 12.70 0.18
C LEU A 62 -4.56 13.32 0.52
N LYS A 63 -3.57 12.44 0.75
CA LYS A 63 -2.13 12.76 0.75
C LYS A 63 -1.42 11.77 -0.15
N PHE A 64 -0.47 12.22 -0.93
CA PHE A 64 0.31 11.36 -1.80
C PHE A 64 1.70 11.14 -1.24
N TYR A 65 1.95 9.93 -0.74
CA TYR A 65 3.25 9.44 -0.30
C TYR A 65 3.91 8.68 -1.46
N TYR A 66 5.13 9.02 -1.77
CA TYR A 66 5.90 8.47 -2.88
C TYR A 66 7.33 8.15 -2.45
N TYR A 67 8.09 7.48 -3.30
CA TYR A 67 9.47 7.10 -3.00
C TYR A 67 10.31 8.30 -2.57
N ASN A 68 11.15 8.07 -1.57
CA ASN A 68 12.01 9.06 -0.91
C ASN A 68 11.25 10.20 -0.22
N SER A 69 9.93 10.18 -0.09
CA SER A 69 9.26 11.07 0.84
C SER A 69 9.67 10.74 2.28
N GLU A 70 9.61 11.71 3.18
CA GLU A 70 10.03 11.56 4.57
C GLU A 70 11.52 11.16 4.72
N SER A 71 12.37 11.55 3.77
CA SER A 71 13.82 11.29 3.77
C SER A 71 14.22 9.81 3.80
N ILE A 72 13.33 8.89 3.45
CA ILE A 72 13.60 7.45 3.41
C ILE A 72 13.82 6.99 1.97
N ASN A 73 14.98 6.35 1.73
CA ASN A 73 15.26 5.73 0.44
C ASN A 73 14.60 4.36 0.33
N ASP A 74 13.37 4.36 -0.10
CA ASP A 74 12.55 3.17 -0.30
C ASP A 74 12.32 2.83 -1.79
N TYR A 75 13.17 3.40 -2.67
CA TYR A 75 13.08 3.19 -4.10
C TYR A 75 13.15 1.70 -4.45
N SER A 76 12.28 1.27 -5.35
CA SER A 76 12.07 -0.11 -5.84
C SER A 76 11.43 -1.12 -4.88
N TRP A 77 11.22 -0.80 -3.60
CA TRP A 77 10.65 -1.75 -2.65
C TRP A 77 9.55 -1.18 -1.73
N GLY A 78 9.44 0.14 -1.65
CA GLY A 78 8.56 0.81 -0.68
C GLY A 78 7.12 1.04 -1.14
N SER A 79 6.75 0.69 -2.40
CA SER A 79 5.44 1.06 -2.97
C SER A 79 4.25 0.60 -2.13
N SER A 80 4.29 -0.61 -1.60
CA SER A 80 3.20 -1.13 -0.76
C SER A 80 3.09 -0.39 0.58
N TRP A 81 4.22 0.00 1.18
CA TRP A 81 4.23 0.81 2.39
C TRP A 81 3.68 2.21 2.15
N ARG A 82 4.04 2.82 1.00
CA ARG A 82 3.52 4.14 0.59
C ARG A 82 2.03 4.07 0.29
N SER A 83 1.58 3.02 -0.38
CA SER A 83 0.14 2.79 -0.63
C SER A 83 -0.64 2.69 0.68
N ILE A 84 -0.13 1.97 1.68
CA ILE A 84 -0.72 1.92 3.02
C ILE A 84 -0.75 3.29 3.70
N GLN A 85 0.33 4.08 3.60
CA GLN A 85 0.35 5.44 4.16
C GLN A 85 -0.75 6.31 3.53
N ILE A 86 -0.96 6.21 2.20
CA ILE A 86 -2.02 6.94 1.50
C ILE A 86 -3.39 6.57 2.09
N ILE A 87 -3.70 5.25 2.18
CA ILE A 87 -4.98 4.78 2.72
C ILE A 87 -5.16 5.20 4.18
N LEU A 88 -4.15 4.97 5.04
CA LEU A 88 -4.24 5.33 6.45
C LEU A 88 -4.42 6.83 6.65
N SER A 89 -3.68 7.66 5.90
CA SER A 89 -3.83 9.11 6.00
C SER A 89 -5.24 9.56 5.65
N TYR A 90 -5.83 8.97 4.61
CA TYR A 90 -7.20 9.24 4.18
C TYR A 90 -8.23 8.85 5.26
N LEU A 91 -8.18 7.59 5.69
CA LEU A 91 -9.12 7.05 6.68
C LEU A 91 -9.05 7.79 8.03
N LEU A 92 -7.84 8.10 8.49
CA LEU A 92 -7.64 8.84 9.74
C LEU A 92 -8.05 10.30 9.61
N SER A 93 -7.91 10.90 8.41
CA SER A 93 -8.37 12.27 8.14
C SER A 93 -9.88 12.37 8.19
N ILE A 94 -10.61 11.45 7.56
CA ILE A 94 -12.08 11.41 7.64
C ILE A 94 -12.56 11.28 9.10
N LYS A 95 -11.86 10.47 9.90
CA LYS A 95 -12.20 10.32 11.34
C LYS A 95 -11.70 11.45 12.23
N ASN A 96 -11.09 12.50 11.67
CA ASN A 96 -10.43 13.58 12.43
C ASN A 96 -9.45 13.06 13.49
N SER A 97 -8.76 11.96 13.16
CA SER A 97 -7.87 11.28 14.09
C SER A 97 -6.42 11.15 13.60
N LEU A 98 -6.08 11.78 12.47
CA LEU A 98 -4.74 11.70 11.88
C LEU A 98 -3.64 12.13 12.86
N ASN A 99 -3.88 13.19 13.62
CA ASN A 99 -2.89 13.70 14.59
C ASN A 99 -2.69 12.79 15.81
N LYS A 100 -3.53 11.77 15.99
CA LYS A 100 -3.42 10.81 17.11
C LYS A 100 -2.48 9.65 16.79
N TYR A 101 -2.10 9.48 15.53
CA TYR A 101 -1.34 8.33 15.08
C TYR A 101 -0.13 8.80 14.27
N ASP A 102 1.04 8.25 14.59
CA ASP A 102 2.22 8.40 13.75
C ASP A 102 2.18 7.30 12.67
N ILE A 103 1.87 7.70 11.44
CA ILE A 103 1.85 6.84 10.25
C ILE A 103 3.08 7.08 9.36
N SER A 104 4.13 7.70 9.89
CA SER A 104 5.38 7.87 9.16
C SER A 104 5.91 6.50 8.70
N PHE A 105 6.60 6.49 7.57
CA PHE A 105 7.22 5.29 7.03
C PHE A 105 8.07 4.57 8.09
N LYS A 106 8.90 5.33 8.81
CA LYS A 106 9.75 4.83 9.89
C LYS A 106 8.95 4.11 10.97
N THR A 107 7.85 4.72 11.42
CA THR A 107 7.00 4.14 12.45
C THR A 107 6.32 2.87 11.98
N LEU A 108 5.72 2.88 10.77
CA LEU A 108 5.09 1.69 10.21
C LEU A 108 6.10 0.56 10.01
N PHE A 109 7.26 0.86 9.45
CA PHE A 109 8.32 -0.11 9.22
C PHE A 109 8.82 -0.72 10.55
N LEU A 110 9.12 0.08 11.57
CA LEU A 110 9.56 -0.41 12.88
C LEU A 110 8.48 -1.22 13.59
N LYS A 111 7.21 -0.87 13.39
CA LYS A 111 6.09 -1.53 14.07
C LYS A 111 5.76 -2.90 13.46
N TYR A 112 5.85 -3.03 12.15
CA TYR A 112 5.37 -4.21 11.42
C TYR A 112 6.47 -5.00 10.71
N GLY A 113 7.65 -4.42 10.54
CA GLY A 113 8.78 -5.07 9.86
C GLY A 113 9.27 -6.34 10.57
N GLU A 114 9.19 -6.41 11.90
CA GLU A 114 9.53 -7.62 12.67
C GLU A 114 8.49 -8.76 12.55
N ARG A 115 7.35 -8.52 11.91
CA ARG A 115 6.25 -9.47 11.70
C ARG A 115 5.51 -9.96 12.95
N THR A 116 6.08 -9.91 14.14
CA THR A 116 5.46 -10.41 15.39
C THR A 116 4.06 -9.82 15.60
N LYS A 117 3.92 -8.52 15.35
CA LYS A 117 2.62 -7.86 15.48
C LYS A 117 1.62 -8.34 14.42
N LEU A 118 2.06 -8.50 13.18
CA LEU A 118 1.23 -9.02 12.09
C LEU A 118 0.75 -10.44 12.35
N ILE A 119 1.62 -11.30 12.88
CA ILE A 119 1.27 -12.67 13.29
C ILE A 119 0.18 -12.64 14.38
N ASN A 120 0.29 -11.74 15.34
CA ASN A 120 -0.72 -11.61 16.38
C ASN A 120 -2.06 -11.09 15.85
N LEU A 121 -2.04 -10.17 14.90
CA LEU A 121 -3.23 -9.68 14.21
C LEU A 121 -3.87 -10.79 13.36
N PHE A 122 -3.06 -11.55 12.62
CA PHE A 122 -3.50 -12.71 11.87
C PHE A 122 -4.25 -13.72 12.74
N LYS A 123 -3.70 -14.06 13.90
CA LYS A 123 -4.33 -14.99 14.85
C LYS A 123 -5.65 -14.47 15.44
N LYS A 124 -5.84 -13.16 15.45
CA LYS A 124 -7.08 -12.51 15.93
C LYS A 124 -8.15 -12.37 14.84
N ASP A 125 -7.77 -12.46 13.57
CA ASP A 125 -8.73 -12.40 12.47
C ASP A 125 -9.49 -13.74 12.38
N ASN A 126 -10.64 -13.80 13.06
CA ASN A 126 -11.50 -14.98 13.14
C ASN A 126 -12.05 -15.47 11.78
N LYS A 127 -11.86 -14.72 10.70
CA LYS A 127 -12.24 -15.12 9.34
C LYS A 127 -11.30 -16.17 8.74
N ILE A 128 -10.13 -16.38 9.34
CA ILE A 128 -9.14 -17.33 8.86
C ILE A 128 -9.16 -18.55 9.76
N GLN A 129 -9.94 -19.55 9.36
CA GLN A 129 -10.13 -20.78 10.13
C GLN A 129 -8.91 -21.72 10.18
N ASN A 130 -7.90 -21.49 9.34
CA ASN A 130 -6.68 -22.30 9.30
C ASN A 130 -5.55 -21.62 10.07
N ASN A 131 -5.07 -22.28 11.11
CA ASN A 131 -3.94 -21.84 11.94
C ASN A 131 -2.58 -21.81 11.21
N ASN A 132 -2.55 -22.03 9.91
CA ASN A 132 -1.32 -22.02 9.13
C ASN A 132 -0.92 -20.58 8.81
N ILE A 133 -0.04 -20.05 9.66
CA ILE A 133 0.57 -18.74 9.43
C ILE A 133 1.32 -18.78 8.08
N PRO A 134 1.05 -17.86 7.15
CA PRO A 134 1.79 -17.81 5.89
C PRO A 134 3.30 -17.74 6.12
N ASN A 135 4.06 -18.55 5.40
CA ASN A 135 5.51 -18.69 5.61
C ASN A 135 6.26 -17.36 5.54
N TYR A 136 5.81 -16.42 4.70
CA TYR A 136 6.45 -15.11 4.58
C TYR A 136 6.24 -14.21 5.82
N LEU A 137 5.23 -14.46 6.66
CA LEU A 137 5.07 -13.76 7.94
C LEU A 137 6.05 -14.27 9.00
N ASN A 138 6.63 -15.44 8.84
CA ASN A 138 7.65 -15.99 9.75
C ASN A 138 9.05 -15.41 9.52
N LYS A 139 9.24 -14.63 8.44
CA LYS A 139 10.50 -13.96 8.14
C LYS A 139 10.35 -12.46 8.38
N PRO A 140 11.33 -11.81 9.01
CA PRO A 140 11.35 -10.36 9.12
C PRO A 140 11.44 -9.73 7.72
N PHE A 141 10.92 -8.52 7.60
CA PHE A 141 11.06 -7.76 6.38
C PHE A 141 12.52 -7.31 6.20
N CYS A 142 13.10 -7.59 5.05
CA CYS A 142 14.42 -7.13 4.68
C CYS A 142 14.36 -6.34 3.35
N PRO A 143 14.58 -5.01 3.38
CA PRO A 143 14.44 -4.17 2.19
C PRO A 143 15.48 -4.48 1.09
N PHE A 144 16.56 -5.17 1.42
CA PHE A 144 17.66 -5.47 0.50
C PHE A 144 17.69 -6.92 0.00
N GLU A 145 16.83 -7.75 0.54
CA GLU A 145 16.71 -9.15 0.15
C GLU A 145 15.38 -9.35 -0.55
N THR A 146 15.41 -9.83 -1.75
CA THR A 146 14.33 -10.33 -2.58
C THR A 146 12.87 -10.01 -2.21
N ILE A 147 12.08 -9.98 -3.20
CA ILE A 147 10.63 -9.85 -3.36
C ILE A 147 9.77 -10.43 -2.21
N ASP A 148 10.26 -11.37 -1.43
CA ASP A 148 9.55 -12.11 -0.36
C ASP A 148 9.19 -11.29 0.89
N GLY A 149 9.34 -10.00 0.87
CA GLY A 149 9.11 -9.19 2.07
C GLY A 149 8.26 -7.97 1.87
N PHE A 150 7.83 -7.72 0.66
CA PHE A 150 6.98 -6.57 0.35
C PHE A 150 5.64 -6.67 1.08
N ALA A 151 5.07 -5.51 1.38
CA ALA A 151 3.74 -5.46 1.96
C ALA A 151 2.72 -5.96 0.92
N ASP A 152 2.57 -7.27 0.87
CA ASP A 152 1.48 -7.95 0.21
C ASP A 152 0.14 -7.30 0.62
N PRO A 153 -0.88 -7.24 -0.24
CA PRO A 153 -2.21 -6.73 0.10
C PRO A 153 -2.78 -7.30 1.39
N PHE A 154 -2.46 -8.55 1.72
CA PHE A 154 -2.85 -9.16 2.98
C PHE A 154 -2.17 -8.51 4.19
N ILE A 155 -0.89 -8.13 4.08
CA ILE A 155 -0.20 -7.36 5.13
C ILE A 155 -0.85 -5.99 5.29
N SER A 156 -1.23 -5.36 4.18
CA SER A 156 -1.97 -4.09 4.18
C SER A 156 -3.28 -4.22 4.96
N LYS A 157 -4.04 -5.29 4.74
CA LYS A 157 -5.27 -5.60 5.49
C LYS A 157 -4.99 -5.74 6.99
N LEU A 158 -3.95 -6.49 7.38
CA LEU A 158 -3.59 -6.67 8.79
C LEU A 158 -3.17 -5.35 9.45
N ILE A 159 -2.45 -4.49 8.74
CA ILE A 159 -2.10 -3.17 9.25
C ILE A 159 -3.35 -2.31 9.45
N LEU A 160 -4.28 -2.29 8.49
CA LEU A 160 -5.55 -1.56 8.62
C LEU A 160 -6.36 -2.05 9.83
N LEU A 161 -6.41 -3.35 10.10
CA LEU A 161 -7.05 -3.91 11.29
C LEU A 161 -6.46 -3.39 12.61
N ASP A 162 -5.14 -3.14 12.66
CA ASP A 162 -4.50 -2.57 13.86
C ASP A 162 -4.91 -1.11 14.12
N PHE A 163 -5.38 -0.42 13.09
CA PHE A 163 -5.96 0.92 13.19
C PHE A 163 -7.49 0.91 13.32
N ASN A 164 -8.09 -0.25 13.56
CA ASN A 164 -9.54 -0.47 13.64
C ASN A 164 -10.29 -0.11 12.34
N PHE A 165 -9.69 -0.39 11.20
CA PHE A 165 -10.32 -0.35 9.89
C PHE A 165 -10.47 -1.77 9.34
N SER A 166 -11.60 -2.05 8.71
CA SER A 166 -11.80 -3.28 7.96
C SER A 166 -11.50 -3.04 6.48
N GLY A 167 -11.00 -4.07 5.80
CA GLY A 167 -10.78 -4.07 4.38
C GLY A 167 -11.08 -5.45 3.79
N GLU A 168 -11.51 -5.48 2.54
CA GLU A 168 -11.70 -6.70 1.78
C GLU A 168 -10.51 -6.91 0.84
N LEU A 169 -10.16 -8.17 0.62
CA LEU A 169 -9.19 -8.58 -0.38
C LEU A 169 -9.93 -9.24 -1.52
N LEU A 170 -9.79 -8.66 -2.70
CA LEU A 170 -10.35 -9.21 -3.93
C LEU A 170 -9.22 -9.72 -4.82
N LEU A 171 -9.50 -10.77 -5.54
CA LEU A 171 -8.60 -11.33 -6.55
C LEU A 171 -9.24 -11.10 -7.92
N ILE A 172 -8.53 -10.43 -8.81
CA ILE A 172 -9.01 -10.15 -10.16
C ILE A 172 -8.49 -11.23 -11.09
N ASN A 173 -9.42 -11.92 -11.78
CA ASN A 173 -9.15 -13.02 -12.68
C ASN A 173 -8.50 -14.23 -12.00
N ASP A 174 -7.38 -14.71 -12.53
CA ASP A 174 -6.67 -15.85 -12.00
C ASP A 174 -5.72 -15.48 -10.87
N TYR A 175 -5.58 -16.43 -9.94
CA TYR A 175 -4.61 -16.30 -8.86
C TYR A 175 -3.18 -16.17 -9.42
N PRO A 176 -2.48 -15.09 -9.12
CA PRO A 176 -1.14 -14.89 -9.66
C PRO A 176 -0.20 -16.00 -9.18
N LYS A 177 0.55 -16.60 -10.12
CA LYS A 177 1.50 -17.67 -9.81
C LYS A 177 2.54 -17.28 -8.75
N ASN A 178 2.78 -16.01 -8.58
CA ASN A 178 3.77 -15.43 -7.67
C ASN A 178 3.13 -14.79 -6.42
N SER A 179 1.85 -14.97 -6.16
CA SER A 179 1.24 -14.45 -4.93
C SER A 179 1.72 -15.23 -3.72
N TYR A 180 2.13 -14.50 -2.70
CA TYR A 180 2.54 -15.08 -1.42
C TYR A 180 1.37 -15.22 -0.45
N ALA A 181 0.26 -14.52 -0.70
CA ALA A 181 -0.93 -14.64 0.13
C ALA A 181 -1.66 -15.96 -0.16
N PRO A 182 -2.09 -16.72 0.85
CA PRO A 182 -2.92 -17.89 0.64
C PRO A 182 -4.23 -17.53 -0.05
N LYS A 183 -4.74 -18.40 -0.93
CA LYS A 183 -6.02 -18.15 -1.64
C LYS A 183 -7.17 -17.87 -0.67
N GLU A 184 -7.15 -18.50 0.46
CA GLU A 184 -8.19 -18.45 1.51
C GLU A 184 -8.33 -17.06 2.16
N VAL A 185 -7.34 -16.18 1.99
CA VAL A 185 -7.41 -14.82 2.54
C VAL A 185 -8.22 -13.88 1.66
N PHE A 186 -8.47 -14.26 0.40
CA PHE A 186 -9.27 -13.45 -0.51
C PHE A 186 -10.76 -13.67 -0.26
N ASN A 187 -11.48 -12.58 -0.17
CA ASN A 187 -12.92 -12.60 0.10
C ASN A 187 -13.72 -13.05 -1.13
N LEU A 188 -13.24 -12.68 -2.31
CA LEU A 188 -13.94 -12.94 -3.58
C LEU A 188 -12.93 -13.00 -4.73
N ILE A 189 -13.20 -13.84 -5.72
CA ILE A 189 -12.52 -13.85 -7.01
C ILE A 189 -13.49 -13.25 -8.01
N ILE A 190 -13.07 -12.23 -8.73
CA ILE A 190 -13.89 -11.49 -9.67
C ILE A 190 -13.17 -11.36 -11.01
N ASN A 191 -13.95 -11.16 -12.07
CA ASN A 191 -13.38 -10.79 -13.36
C ASN A 191 -13.17 -9.27 -13.45
N PHE A 192 -12.56 -8.82 -14.55
CA PHE A 192 -12.24 -7.40 -14.71
C PHE A 192 -13.49 -6.51 -14.83
N GLU A 193 -14.54 -6.96 -15.48
CA GLU A 193 -15.79 -6.22 -15.61
C GLU A 193 -16.47 -6.04 -14.25
N GLU A 194 -16.54 -7.11 -13.46
CA GLU A 194 -17.04 -7.04 -12.07
C GLU A 194 -16.21 -6.09 -11.22
N PHE A 195 -14.89 -6.06 -11.41
CA PHE A 195 -14.01 -5.13 -10.72
C PHE A 195 -14.33 -3.68 -11.07
N VAL A 196 -14.50 -3.35 -12.34
CA VAL A 196 -14.90 -2.00 -12.81
C VAL A 196 -16.23 -1.60 -12.17
N ASN A 197 -17.24 -2.47 -12.22
CA ASN A 197 -18.55 -2.22 -11.65
C ASN A 197 -18.49 -1.98 -10.13
N LEU A 198 -17.69 -2.76 -9.42
CA LEU A 198 -17.49 -2.58 -7.98
C LEU A 198 -16.80 -1.24 -7.66
N LEU A 199 -15.79 -0.84 -8.44
CA LEU A 199 -15.15 0.46 -8.26
C LEU A 199 -16.11 1.61 -8.57
N GLU A 200 -16.96 1.48 -9.59
CA GLU A 200 -17.94 2.50 -9.93
C GLU A 200 -18.97 2.70 -8.81
N ILE A 201 -19.46 1.61 -8.22
CA ILE A 201 -20.33 1.64 -7.05
C ILE A 201 -19.59 2.23 -5.85
N HIS A 202 -18.36 1.79 -5.61
CA HIS A 202 -17.54 2.23 -4.49
C HIS A 202 -17.30 3.75 -4.52
N PHE A 203 -16.88 4.29 -5.66
CA PHE A 203 -16.59 5.71 -5.80
C PHE A 203 -17.82 6.60 -6.01
N ASN A 204 -19.04 6.05 -5.97
CA ASN A 204 -20.27 6.84 -5.89
C ASN A 204 -20.41 7.58 -4.55
N ASP A 205 -19.80 7.07 -3.49
CA ASP A 205 -19.75 7.76 -2.20
C ASP A 205 -18.55 8.72 -2.20
N GLU A 206 -18.78 9.99 -1.95
CA GLU A 206 -17.73 11.01 -1.87
C GLU A 206 -16.70 10.76 -0.76
N ASN A 207 -17.05 9.93 0.24
CA ASN A 207 -16.16 9.49 1.31
C ASN A 207 -15.56 8.12 1.04
N SER A 208 -15.71 7.58 -0.16
CA SER A 208 -15.11 6.30 -0.54
C SER A 208 -13.60 6.31 -0.34
N THR A 209 -13.08 5.21 0.18
CA THR A 209 -11.64 5.08 0.42
C THR A 209 -10.89 4.83 -0.88
N PRO A 210 -9.64 5.31 -1.03
CA PRO A 210 -8.77 4.84 -2.10
C PRO A 210 -8.57 3.33 -2.03
N VAL A 211 -8.31 2.69 -3.17
CA VAL A 211 -8.19 1.24 -3.31
C VAL A 211 -6.76 0.87 -3.70
N ILE A 212 -6.10 -0.02 -2.95
CA ILE A 212 -4.79 -0.55 -3.32
C ILE A 212 -4.97 -1.65 -4.35
N ILE A 213 -4.25 -1.54 -5.47
CA ILE A 213 -4.04 -2.64 -6.42
C ILE A 213 -2.59 -3.10 -6.37
N ASN A 214 -2.37 -4.39 -6.54
CA ASN A 214 -1.05 -4.98 -6.47
C ASN A 214 -0.95 -6.17 -7.43
N ASP A 215 0.10 -6.22 -8.24
CA ASP A 215 0.38 -7.29 -9.19
C ASP A 215 1.34 -8.36 -8.65
N GLY A 216 1.68 -8.28 -7.37
CA GLY A 216 2.67 -9.13 -6.71
C GLY A 216 4.08 -8.50 -6.66
N ILE A 217 4.31 -7.40 -7.37
CA ILE A 217 5.61 -6.70 -7.43
C ILE A 217 5.44 -5.23 -7.03
N VAL A 218 4.43 -4.57 -7.59
CA VAL A 218 4.19 -3.13 -7.44
C VAL A 218 2.82 -2.89 -6.84
N SER A 219 2.73 -1.93 -5.94
CA SER A 219 1.46 -1.43 -5.42
C SER A 219 1.18 -0.03 -5.97
N LEU A 220 -0.04 0.14 -6.47
CA LEU A 220 -0.61 1.41 -6.91
C LEU A 220 -1.87 1.69 -6.09
N VAL A 221 -2.32 2.94 -6.12
CA VAL A 221 -3.56 3.32 -5.42
C VAL A 221 -4.52 3.96 -6.42
N ILE A 222 -5.68 3.32 -6.60
CA ILE A 222 -6.79 3.90 -7.35
C ILE A 222 -7.50 4.88 -6.42
N THR A 223 -7.65 6.12 -6.86
CA THR A 223 -8.34 7.18 -6.12
C THR A 223 -9.61 7.65 -6.79
N GLY A 224 -9.91 7.15 -7.97
CA GLY A 224 -11.12 7.48 -8.69
C GLY A 224 -11.27 6.73 -10.01
N ILE A 225 -12.47 6.83 -10.56
CA ILE A 225 -12.88 6.18 -11.80
C ILE A 225 -13.76 7.13 -12.64
N CYS A 226 -13.62 7.04 -13.94
CA CYS A 226 -14.57 7.59 -14.90
C CYS A 226 -14.89 6.50 -15.91
N VAL A 227 -16.17 6.24 -16.10
CA VAL A 227 -16.66 5.31 -17.12
C VAL A 227 -17.42 6.11 -18.16
N ASP A 228 -17.04 6.00 -19.41
CA ASP A 228 -17.78 6.49 -20.55
C ASP A 228 -18.15 5.33 -21.50
N ASP A 229 -18.92 5.60 -22.55
CA ASP A 229 -19.48 4.54 -23.43
C ASP A 229 -18.43 3.64 -24.06
N ASN A 230 -17.17 4.05 -24.13
CA ASN A 230 -16.11 3.34 -24.86
C ASN A 230 -14.91 2.99 -24.00
N PHE A 231 -14.72 3.68 -22.85
CA PHE A 231 -13.47 3.60 -22.09
C PHE A 231 -13.71 3.70 -20.60
N VAL A 232 -12.80 3.06 -19.87
CA VAL A 232 -12.69 3.21 -18.41
C VAL A 232 -11.39 3.91 -18.08
N TYR A 233 -11.44 4.92 -17.23
CA TYR A 233 -10.29 5.66 -16.76
C TYR A 233 -10.15 5.48 -15.26
N PHE A 234 -8.99 5.02 -14.80
CA PHE A 234 -8.66 4.99 -13.38
C PHE A 234 -7.71 6.13 -13.04
N ILE A 235 -7.99 6.88 -11.97
CA ILE A 235 -7.01 7.81 -11.43
C ILE A 235 -6.12 7.05 -10.47
N ILE A 236 -4.84 7.10 -10.78
CA ILE A 236 -3.78 6.36 -10.11
C ILE A 236 -2.87 7.31 -9.35
N PHE A 237 -2.60 6.94 -8.10
CA PHE A 237 -1.45 7.42 -7.35
C PHE A 237 -0.40 6.31 -7.39
N ASP A 238 0.69 6.57 -8.10
CA ASP A 238 1.82 5.66 -8.24
C ASP A 238 2.98 6.08 -7.34
N PRO A 239 3.20 5.39 -6.22
CA PRO A 239 4.30 5.71 -5.33
C PRO A 239 5.69 5.52 -5.94
N ASN A 240 5.81 4.83 -7.09
CA ASN A 240 7.07 4.46 -7.73
C ASN A 240 7.74 5.59 -8.51
N VAL A 241 7.37 6.83 -8.26
CA VAL A 241 7.98 8.00 -8.94
C VAL A 241 9.49 8.02 -8.72
N LYS A 242 10.25 8.13 -9.79
CA LYS A 242 11.71 8.16 -9.74
C LYS A 242 12.23 9.42 -9.04
N ILE A 243 13.40 9.30 -8.41
CA ILE A 243 14.01 10.36 -7.59
C ILE A 243 14.16 11.71 -8.33
N ASN A 244 14.38 11.66 -9.64
CA ASN A 244 14.63 12.84 -10.48
C ASN A 244 13.37 13.34 -11.22
N GLU A 245 12.24 12.68 -11.04
CA GLU A 245 10.97 13.07 -11.65
C GLU A 245 10.20 14.02 -10.72
N ASN A 246 9.37 14.87 -11.31
CA ASN A 246 8.40 15.62 -10.53
C ASN A 246 7.40 14.63 -9.91
N CYS A 247 7.19 14.71 -8.60
CA CYS A 247 6.27 13.80 -7.88
C CYS A 247 4.82 13.87 -8.42
N GLU A 248 4.44 14.98 -9.06
CA GLU A 248 3.14 15.11 -9.73
C GLU A 248 2.97 14.14 -10.90
N ASN A 249 4.06 13.62 -11.47
CA ASN A 249 4.02 12.59 -12.51
C ASN A 249 3.53 11.24 -12.00
N GLY A 250 3.58 11.00 -10.68
CA GLY A 250 2.99 9.83 -10.03
C GLY A 250 1.46 9.90 -9.91
N ILE A 251 0.84 11.01 -10.31
CA ILE A 251 -0.62 11.17 -10.35
C ILE A 251 -1.04 11.28 -11.81
N TYR A 252 -1.66 10.22 -12.34
CA TYR A 252 -2.06 10.12 -13.73
C TYR A 252 -3.33 9.28 -13.87
N TYR A 253 -3.86 9.17 -15.07
CA TYR A 253 -4.94 8.23 -15.37
C TYR A 253 -4.46 7.15 -16.34
N ILE A 254 -5.01 5.95 -16.17
CA ILE A 254 -4.90 4.86 -17.14
C ILE A 254 -6.22 4.78 -17.88
N LYS A 255 -6.16 4.76 -19.21
CA LYS A 255 -7.29 4.52 -20.10
C LYS A 255 -7.27 3.07 -20.53
N LEU A 256 -8.37 2.37 -20.35
CA LEU A 256 -8.56 0.96 -20.72
C LEU A 256 -9.72 0.83 -21.71
#